data_3a01953e95c2ac42122bbd02a8000228
#
_entry.id   3a01953e95c2ac42122bbd02a8000228
#
_cell.length_a   1.000
_cell.length_b   1.000
_cell.length_c   1.000
_cell.angle_alpha   90.00
_cell.angle_beta   90.00
_cell.angle_gamma   90.00
#
_symmetry.space_group_name_H-M   'P 1'
#
loop_
_entity.id
_entity.type
_entity.pdbx_description
1 polymer ?
#
loop_
_entity_poly.entity_id
_entity_poly.type
_entity_poly.pdbx_seq_one_letter_code
_entity_poly.pdbx_strand_id
1 'polypeptide(L)'
;MEKKVVYRIATIADYDREALYLGEMHAQGWKLKEVSYSNLVVAVKYTFEKCQPEQVVYQLDFYPMKKSERASYLQLFKDCGWEHITDFNGFSYFRKLYSGVESDAEFEIYNDAAGKLAMVKKILTMRMLPILFLFSALLPIFSKLLSGRGYFSWGMFLIVIIDCILLI
;
A
#
# COMPACT_ATOMS: atom_id res chain seq x y z
N MET A 1 26.88 -10.64 -1.91
CA MET A 1 26.27 -9.33 -2.24
C MET A 1 25.99 -8.61 -0.94
N GLU A 2 26.35 -7.34 -0.86
CA GLU A 2 26.11 -6.50 0.33
C GLU A 2 24.63 -6.19 0.43
N LYS A 3 24.07 -6.31 1.66
CA LYS A 3 22.66 -6.06 1.94
C LYS A 3 22.53 -4.91 2.92
N LYS A 4 21.51 -4.09 2.72
CA LYS A 4 21.12 -3.01 3.63
C LYS A 4 19.67 -3.22 4.05
N VAL A 5 19.42 -3.16 5.35
CA VAL A 5 18.06 -3.26 5.91
C VAL A 5 17.67 -1.94 6.50
N VAL A 6 16.49 -1.46 6.16
CA VAL A 6 15.92 -0.20 6.67
C VAL A 6 14.53 -0.48 7.23
N TYR A 7 14.24 0.09 8.38
CA TYR A 7 12.91 0.04 9.01
C TYR A 7 12.25 1.40 8.89
N ARG A 8 11.03 1.44 8.37
CA ARG A 8 10.26 2.69 8.24
C ARG A 8 8.81 2.45 8.64
N ILE A 9 8.18 3.47 9.16
CA ILE A 9 6.72 3.51 9.26
C ILE A 9 6.19 3.81 7.87
N ALA A 10 5.52 2.84 7.26
CA ALA A 10 4.86 3.03 5.97
C ALA A 10 3.36 3.13 6.22
N THR A 11 2.75 4.20 5.75
CA THR A 11 1.31 4.37 5.77
C THR A 11 0.74 4.04 4.39
N ILE A 12 -0.43 3.45 4.36
CA ILE A 12 -1.12 3.09 3.09
C ILE A 12 -1.38 4.35 2.24
N ALA A 13 -1.48 5.51 2.87
CA ALA A 13 -1.73 6.78 2.20
C ALA A 13 -0.49 7.39 1.51
N ASP A 14 0.72 6.96 1.89
CA ASP A 14 1.98 7.56 1.44
C ASP A 14 2.69 6.72 0.36
N TYR A 15 1.97 5.88 -0.38
CA TYR A 15 2.55 4.99 -1.40
C TYR A 15 3.35 5.74 -2.49
N ASP A 16 2.93 6.96 -2.87
CA ASP A 16 3.68 7.79 -3.82
C ASP A 16 5.04 8.23 -3.26
N ARG A 17 5.07 8.65 -1.98
CA ARG A 17 6.32 9.01 -1.28
C ARG A 17 7.23 7.81 -1.07
N GLU A 18 6.63 6.64 -0.87
CA GLU A 18 7.37 5.38 -0.77
C GLU A 18 8.05 5.07 -2.11
N ALA A 19 7.33 5.19 -3.22
CA ALA A 19 7.89 4.99 -4.57
C ALA A 19 9.07 5.92 -4.85
N LEU A 20 8.95 7.21 -4.55
CA LEU A 20 10.04 8.20 -4.68
C LEU A 20 11.26 7.79 -3.83
N TYR A 21 11.05 7.44 -2.57
CA TYR A 21 12.13 6.99 -1.69
C TYR A 21 12.89 5.78 -2.24
N LEU A 22 12.18 4.81 -2.82
CA LEU A 22 12.80 3.62 -3.41
C LEU A 22 13.64 3.99 -4.65
N GLY A 23 13.19 4.95 -5.45
CA GLY A 23 13.96 5.52 -6.56
C GLY A 23 15.25 6.21 -6.09
N GLU A 24 15.17 7.04 -5.05
CA GLU A 24 16.33 7.69 -4.44
C GLU A 24 17.36 6.67 -3.90
N MET A 25 16.88 5.60 -3.25
CA MET A 25 17.75 4.53 -2.77
C MET A 25 18.46 3.83 -3.92
N HIS A 26 17.77 3.58 -5.03
CA HIS A 26 18.36 2.95 -6.21
C HIS A 26 19.42 3.85 -6.86
N ALA A 27 19.16 5.14 -6.97
CA ALA A 27 20.11 6.13 -7.45
C ALA A 27 21.39 6.23 -6.57
N GLN A 28 21.30 5.84 -5.28
CA GLN A 28 22.43 5.70 -4.35
C GLN A 28 23.12 4.33 -4.43
N GLY A 29 22.71 3.44 -5.34
CA GLY A 29 23.28 2.10 -5.50
C GLY A 29 22.65 1.03 -4.60
N TRP A 30 21.43 1.22 -4.14
CA TRP A 30 20.69 0.27 -3.32
C TRP A 30 19.35 -0.09 -3.96
N LYS A 31 19.28 -1.21 -4.68
CA LYS A 31 18.04 -1.68 -5.29
C LYS A 31 17.17 -2.41 -4.27
N LEU A 32 15.86 -2.18 -4.31
CA LEU A 32 14.92 -2.93 -3.49
C LEU A 32 14.92 -4.40 -3.92
N LYS A 33 14.96 -5.29 -2.92
CA LYS A 33 14.81 -6.72 -3.09
C LYS A 33 13.51 -7.25 -2.51
N GLU A 34 13.17 -6.81 -1.31
CA GLU A 34 12.05 -7.36 -0.56
C GLU A 34 11.49 -6.35 0.42
N VAL A 35 10.19 -6.39 0.60
CA VAL A 35 9.46 -5.68 1.67
C VAL A 35 8.76 -6.73 2.53
N SER A 36 8.89 -6.64 3.83
CA SER A 36 8.33 -7.61 4.77
C SER A 36 7.89 -6.97 6.08
N TYR A 37 7.13 -7.71 6.88
CA TYR A 37 6.81 -7.28 8.24
C TYR A 37 8.07 -7.24 9.10
N SER A 38 8.16 -6.23 9.95
CA SER A 38 9.20 -6.20 10.97
C SER A 38 8.67 -6.80 12.29
N ASN A 39 9.58 -7.10 13.19
CA ASN A 39 9.21 -7.51 14.55
C ASN A 39 8.60 -6.32 15.36
N LEU A 40 8.72 -5.11 14.86
CA LEU A 40 8.09 -3.91 15.41
C LEU A 40 6.71 -3.76 14.77
N VAL A 41 5.66 -3.72 15.58
CA VAL A 41 4.24 -3.76 15.17
C VAL A 41 3.87 -2.69 14.13
N VAL A 42 4.56 -1.55 14.11
CA VAL A 42 4.25 -0.40 13.25
C VAL A 42 5.28 -0.14 12.14
N ALA A 43 6.35 -0.93 12.05
CA ALA A 43 7.41 -0.69 11.09
C ALA A 43 7.42 -1.77 9.98
N VAL A 44 7.70 -1.33 8.77
CA VAL A 44 7.94 -2.17 7.59
C VAL A 44 9.44 -2.31 7.41
N LYS A 45 9.89 -3.52 7.09
CA LYS A 45 11.29 -3.86 6.83
C LYS A 45 11.53 -3.87 5.33
N TYR A 46 12.42 -2.99 4.87
CA TYR A 46 12.91 -2.96 3.50
C TYR A 46 14.28 -3.59 3.43
N THR A 47 14.46 -4.55 2.54
CA THR A 47 15.75 -5.20 2.27
C THR A 47 16.25 -4.75 0.91
N PHE A 48 17.42 -4.12 0.87
CA PHE A 48 18.08 -3.66 -0.33
C PHE A 48 19.32 -4.50 -0.61
N GLU A 49 19.68 -4.61 -1.89
CA GLU A 49 20.93 -5.18 -2.36
C GLU A 49 21.76 -4.12 -3.06
N LYS A 50 23.07 -4.16 -2.90
CA LYS A 50 23.98 -3.25 -3.58
C LYS A 50 23.94 -3.47 -5.08
N CYS A 51 23.80 -2.38 -5.84
CA CYS A 51 23.79 -2.36 -7.30
C CYS A 51 24.62 -1.18 -7.83
N GLN A 52 24.75 -1.08 -9.14
CA GLN A 52 25.23 0.16 -9.76
C GLN A 52 24.14 1.23 -9.60
N PRO A 53 24.52 2.49 -9.28
CA PRO A 53 23.58 3.59 -9.26
C PRO A 53 22.95 3.82 -10.63
N GLU A 54 21.63 3.73 -10.71
CA GLU A 54 20.84 3.94 -11.91
C GLU A 54 19.61 4.76 -11.59
N GLN A 55 19.13 5.54 -12.57
CA GLN A 55 17.84 6.21 -12.43
C GLN A 55 16.73 5.24 -12.79
N VAL A 56 15.91 4.93 -11.79
CA VAL A 56 14.84 3.94 -11.88
C VAL A 56 13.60 4.52 -11.25
N VAL A 57 12.48 4.35 -11.91
CA VAL A 57 11.17 4.69 -11.36
C VAL A 57 10.60 3.47 -10.67
N TYR A 58 10.14 3.66 -9.44
CA TYR A 58 9.35 2.66 -8.71
C TYR A 58 7.88 3.06 -8.73
N GLN A 59 7.03 2.04 -8.76
CA GLN A 59 5.58 2.23 -8.67
C GLN A 59 4.98 1.16 -7.77
N LEU A 60 3.99 1.54 -6.99
CA LEU A 60 3.21 0.66 -6.12
C LEU A 60 1.78 0.61 -6.63
N ASP A 61 1.28 -0.59 -6.90
CA ASP A 61 -0.11 -0.80 -7.28
C ASP A 61 -0.86 -1.61 -6.23
N PHE A 62 -2.00 -1.11 -5.78
CA PHE A 62 -2.88 -1.81 -4.85
C PHE A 62 -3.94 -2.61 -5.61
N TYR A 63 -3.62 -3.86 -5.86
CA TYR A 63 -4.55 -4.79 -6.51
C TYR A 63 -4.59 -6.13 -5.79
N PRO A 64 -5.42 -6.28 -4.74
CA PRO A 64 -5.62 -7.55 -4.04
C PRO A 64 -6.33 -8.54 -4.97
N MET A 65 -5.55 -9.37 -5.64
CA MET A 65 -6.02 -10.31 -6.66
C MET A 65 -6.32 -11.70 -6.15
N LYS A 66 -7.19 -12.40 -6.90
CA LYS A 66 -7.26 -13.86 -6.87
C LYS A 66 -6.00 -14.45 -7.52
N LYS A 67 -5.52 -15.58 -7.00
CA LYS A 67 -4.33 -16.27 -7.53
C LYS A 67 -4.42 -16.57 -9.03
N SER A 68 -5.65 -16.84 -9.54
CA SER A 68 -5.89 -17.14 -10.95
C SER A 68 -5.64 -15.97 -11.91
N GLU A 69 -5.74 -14.72 -11.44
CA GLU A 69 -5.59 -13.51 -12.27
C GLU A 69 -4.16 -12.95 -12.23
N ARG A 70 -3.37 -13.42 -11.25
CA ARG A 70 -2.05 -12.87 -10.98
C ARG A 70 -1.07 -13.00 -12.14
N ALA A 71 -1.05 -14.13 -12.83
CA ALA A 71 -0.13 -14.36 -13.94
C ALA A 71 -0.37 -13.37 -15.09
N SER A 72 -1.64 -13.19 -15.48
CA SER A 72 -2.03 -12.25 -16.54
C SER A 72 -1.73 -10.79 -16.15
N TYR A 73 -1.96 -10.45 -14.89
CA TYR A 73 -1.64 -9.14 -14.36
C TYR A 73 -0.14 -8.83 -14.42
N LEU A 74 0.71 -9.72 -13.91
CA LEU A 74 2.17 -9.53 -13.95
C LEU A 74 2.69 -9.51 -15.39
N GLN A 75 2.08 -10.30 -16.29
CA GLN A 75 2.45 -10.26 -17.71
C GLN A 75 2.12 -8.91 -18.34
N LEU A 76 0.95 -8.33 -18.05
CA LEU A 76 0.58 -6.99 -18.52
C LEU A 76 1.63 -5.93 -18.15
N PHE A 77 2.07 -5.91 -16.88
CA PHE A 77 3.10 -4.97 -16.43
C PHE A 77 4.45 -5.23 -17.11
N LYS A 78 4.81 -6.50 -17.26
CA LYS A 78 6.04 -6.90 -17.97
C LYS A 78 6.03 -6.44 -19.42
N ASP A 79 4.90 -6.57 -20.13
CA ASP A 79 4.75 -6.13 -21.51
C ASP A 79 4.88 -4.59 -21.66
N CYS A 80 4.55 -3.84 -20.59
CA CYS A 80 4.77 -2.40 -20.47
C CYS A 80 6.19 -2.02 -19.99
N GLY A 81 7.11 -2.98 -19.86
CA GLY A 81 8.49 -2.75 -19.43
C GLY A 81 8.72 -2.64 -17.93
N TRP A 82 7.70 -2.97 -17.12
CA TRP A 82 7.81 -2.99 -15.67
C TRP A 82 8.34 -4.33 -15.16
N GLU A 83 9.29 -4.30 -14.24
CA GLU A 83 9.77 -5.46 -13.50
C GLU A 83 9.08 -5.54 -12.15
N HIS A 84 8.41 -6.67 -11.87
CA HIS A 84 7.84 -6.96 -10.56
C HIS A 84 8.95 -7.38 -9.59
N ILE A 85 8.98 -6.77 -8.41
CA ILE A 85 10.00 -7.01 -7.38
C ILE A 85 9.45 -7.89 -6.26
N THR A 86 8.39 -7.44 -5.61
CA THR A 86 7.81 -8.10 -4.44
C THR A 86 6.37 -7.64 -4.22
N ASP A 87 5.64 -8.40 -3.41
CA ASP A 87 4.33 -7.98 -2.91
C ASP A 87 4.39 -7.83 -1.41
N PHE A 88 3.74 -6.79 -0.93
CA PHE A 88 3.59 -6.58 0.49
C PHE A 88 2.26 -5.90 0.80
N ASN A 89 1.51 -6.47 1.72
CA ASN A 89 0.31 -5.86 2.29
C ASN A 89 -0.75 -5.43 1.24
N GLY A 90 -0.90 -6.21 0.14
CA GLY A 90 -1.84 -5.94 -0.96
C GLY A 90 -1.30 -4.99 -2.02
N PHE A 91 -0.11 -4.44 -1.85
CA PHE A 91 0.62 -3.71 -2.87
C PHE A 91 1.57 -4.63 -3.62
N SER A 92 1.64 -4.45 -4.94
CA SER A 92 2.68 -4.98 -5.81
C SER A 92 3.68 -3.89 -6.12
N TYR A 93 4.95 -4.18 -5.94
CA TYR A 93 6.06 -3.25 -6.15
C TYR A 93 6.68 -3.51 -7.51
N PHE A 94 6.71 -2.48 -8.34
CA PHE A 94 7.30 -2.52 -9.68
C PHE A 94 8.42 -1.52 -9.81
N ARG A 95 9.33 -1.78 -10.76
CA ARG A 95 10.34 -0.80 -11.18
C ARG A 95 10.51 -0.82 -12.69
N LYS A 96 10.91 0.31 -13.23
CA LYS A 96 11.24 0.50 -14.65
C LYS A 96 12.46 1.40 -14.76
N LEU A 97 13.40 1.05 -15.64
CA LEU A 97 14.56 1.90 -15.93
C LEU A 97 14.10 3.20 -16.59
N TYR A 98 14.68 4.31 -16.14
CA TYR A 98 14.44 5.61 -16.76
C TYR A 98 15.33 5.77 -17.98
N SER A 99 14.74 5.77 -19.19
CA SER A 99 15.49 5.88 -20.45
C SER A 99 15.80 7.32 -20.87
N GLY A 100 15.25 8.31 -20.16
CA GLY A 100 15.45 9.74 -20.45
C GLY A 100 14.68 10.28 -21.67
N VAL A 101 14.00 9.42 -22.41
CA VAL A 101 13.26 9.76 -23.64
C VAL A 101 11.75 9.69 -23.45
N GLU A 102 11.31 8.98 -22.39
CA GLU A 102 9.92 8.75 -22.09
C GLU A 102 9.31 9.95 -21.36
N SER A 103 8.08 10.30 -21.69
CA SER A 103 7.32 11.33 -20.96
C SER A 103 6.96 10.85 -19.56
N ASP A 104 6.82 11.76 -18.59
CA ASP A 104 6.41 11.41 -17.22
C ASP A 104 5.11 10.59 -17.20
N ALA A 105 4.24 10.76 -18.20
CA ALA A 105 2.99 10.00 -18.37
C ALA A 105 3.22 8.50 -18.65
N GLU A 106 4.35 8.10 -19.22
CA GLU A 106 4.67 6.68 -19.50
C GLU A 106 5.17 5.93 -18.26
N PHE A 107 5.58 6.67 -17.22
CA PHE A 107 5.97 6.09 -15.94
C PHE A 107 4.80 5.97 -14.95
N GLU A 108 3.65 6.57 -15.24
CA GLU A 108 2.47 6.39 -14.43
C GLU A 108 1.73 5.12 -14.85
N ILE A 109 1.58 4.15 -13.94
CA ILE A 109 0.73 2.96 -14.13
C ILE A 109 -0.72 3.38 -14.42
N TYR A 110 -1.14 4.50 -13.85
CA TYR A 110 -2.44 5.11 -14.07
C TYR A 110 -2.25 6.44 -14.83
N ASN A 111 -2.41 6.39 -16.14
CA ASN A 111 -2.31 7.59 -17.01
C ASN A 111 -3.46 8.57 -16.83
N ASP A 112 -4.48 8.21 -16.03
CA ASP A 112 -5.63 9.06 -15.80
C ASP A 112 -5.97 9.20 -14.30
N ALA A 113 -6.54 10.34 -13.95
CA ALA A 113 -7.03 10.60 -12.60
C ALA A 113 -8.10 9.58 -12.16
N ALA A 114 -8.83 8.97 -13.11
CA ALA A 114 -9.84 7.97 -12.84
C ALA A 114 -9.24 6.66 -12.33
N GLY A 115 -8.11 6.21 -12.90
CA GLY A 115 -7.40 5.02 -12.43
C GLY A 115 -6.82 5.20 -11.02
N LYS A 116 -6.19 6.35 -10.75
CA LYS A 116 -5.71 6.70 -9.38
C LYS A 116 -6.87 6.74 -8.38
N LEU A 117 -7.99 7.36 -8.76
CA LEU A 117 -9.19 7.43 -7.91
C LEU A 117 -9.76 6.04 -7.63
N ALA A 118 -9.81 5.16 -8.63
CA ALA A 118 -10.28 3.79 -8.48
C ALA A 118 -9.39 2.99 -7.50
N MET A 119 -8.07 3.16 -7.59
CA MET A 119 -7.13 2.54 -6.65
C MET A 119 -7.35 3.05 -5.22
N VAL A 120 -7.43 4.38 -5.03
CA VAL A 120 -7.68 4.98 -3.71
C VAL A 120 -9.03 4.54 -3.14
N LYS A 121 -10.09 4.51 -3.97
CA LYS A 121 -11.41 3.99 -3.56
C LYS A 121 -11.32 2.53 -3.11
N LYS A 122 -10.55 1.70 -3.80
CA LYS A 122 -10.35 0.28 -3.46
C LYS A 122 -9.60 0.11 -2.13
N ILE A 123 -8.58 0.94 -1.87
CA ILE A 123 -7.87 1.00 -0.59
C ILE A 123 -8.84 1.37 0.54
N LEU A 124 -9.63 2.43 0.34
CA LEU A 124 -10.63 2.90 1.31
C LEU A 124 -11.64 1.80 1.65
N THR A 125 -12.28 1.22 0.63
CA THR A 125 -13.33 0.22 0.84
C THR A 125 -12.81 -1.09 1.43
N MET A 126 -11.66 -1.59 0.97
CA MET A 126 -11.15 -2.88 1.41
C MET A 126 -10.37 -2.84 2.73
N ARG A 127 -9.81 -1.69 3.10
CA ARG A 127 -8.96 -1.57 4.27
C ARG A 127 -9.49 -0.64 5.35
N MET A 128 -9.85 0.58 4.98
CA MET A 128 -10.19 1.59 5.97
C MET A 128 -11.59 1.38 6.54
N LEU A 129 -12.58 1.06 5.71
CA LEU A 129 -13.95 0.83 6.18
C LEU A 129 -14.08 -0.35 7.15
N PRO A 130 -13.49 -1.55 6.90
CA PRO A 130 -13.54 -2.64 7.88
C PRO A 130 -12.87 -2.29 9.23
N ILE A 131 -11.78 -1.53 9.21
CA ILE A 131 -11.10 -1.09 10.43
C ILE A 131 -11.98 -0.09 11.20
N LEU A 132 -12.62 0.86 10.51
CA LEU A 132 -13.54 1.82 11.10
C LEU A 132 -14.74 1.12 11.73
N PHE A 133 -15.31 0.12 11.03
CA PHE A 133 -16.40 -0.70 11.54
C PHE A 133 -16.00 -1.47 12.81
N LEU A 134 -14.83 -2.13 12.81
CA LEU A 134 -14.31 -2.82 13.99
C LEU A 134 -14.11 -1.86 15.17
N PHE A 135 -13.58 -0.68 14.90
CA PHE A 135 -13.38 0.33 15.93
C PHE A 135 -14.71 0.80 16.53
N SER A 136 -15.69 1.09 15.69
CA SER A 136 -17.03 1.50 16.15
C SER A 136 -17.72 0.39 16.98
N ALA A 137 -17.57 -0.88 16.59
CA ALA A 137 -18.10 -2.02 17.32
C ALA A 137 -17.43 -2.25 18.70
N LEU A 138 -16.15 -1.88 18.83
CA LEU A 138 -15.40 -2.01 20.09
C LEU A 138 -15.65 -0.85 21.08
N LEU A 139 -16.08 0.32 20.60
CA LEU A 139 -16.35 1.49 21.45
C LEU A 139 -17.29 1.22 22.61
N PRO A 140 -18.46 0.52 22.45
CA PRO A 140 -19.36 0.22 23.56
C PRO A 140 -18.74 -0.72 24.60
N ILE A 141 -17.92 -1.67 24.16
CA ILE A 141 -17.21 -2.59 25.05
C ILE A 141 -16.23 -1.82 25.92
N PHE A 142 -15.48 -0.91 25.31
CA PHE A 142 -14.50 -0.08 25.99
C PHE A 142 -15.16 0.92 26.96
N SER A 143 -16.26 1.54 26.56
CA SER A 143 -17.08 2.40 27.41
C SER A 143 -17.61 1.68 28.66
N LYS A 144 -18.09 0.44 28.49
CA LYS A 144 -18.56 -0.40 29.61
C LYS A 144 -17.42 -0.76 30.55
N LEU A 145 -16.24 -1.04 30.04
CA LEU A 145 -15.06 -1.37 30.85
C LEU A 145 -14.59 -0.19 31.69
N LEU A 146 -14.64 1.03 31.16
CA LEU A 146 -14.18 2.25 31.84
C LEU A 146 -15.19 2.80 32.85
N SER A 147 -16.51 2.74 32.56
CA SER A 147 -17.54 3.39 33.38
C SER A 147 -18.19 2.49 34.38
N GLY A 148 -17.98 1.17 34.32
CA GLY A 148 -18.65 0.20 35.16
C GLY A 148 -20.18 0.16 35.03
N ARG A 149 -20.75 1.07 34.25
CA ARG A 149 -22.20 1.19 33.95
C ARG A 149 -22.41 1.06 32.45
N GLY A 150 -23.17 0.08 32.04
CA GLY A 150 -23.52 -0.11 30.63
C GLY A 150 -24.50 0.96 30.16
N TYR A 151 -24.00 2.09 29.66
CA TYR A 151 -24.83 3.01 28.90
C TYR A 151 -24.91 2.52 27.47
N PHE A 152 -26.02 1.88 27.15
CA PHE A 152 -26.41 1.64 25.76
C PHE A 152 -26.95 2.96 25.22
N SER A 153 -26.07 3.78 24.65
CA SER A 153 -26.45 5.06 24.05
C SER A 153 -27.02 4.82 22.64
N TRP A 154 -28.19 5.38 22.35
CA TRP A 154 -28.79 5.40 21.02
C TRP A 154 -27.82 5.99 19.97
N GLY A 155 -26.90 6.88 20.37
CA GLY A 155 -25.84 7.40 19.53
C GLY A 155 -24.89 6.33 18.98
N MET A 156 -24.62 5.27 19.73
CA MET A 156 -23.79 4.16 19.24
C MET A 156 -24.52 3.31 18.19
N PHE A 157 -25.83 3.16 18.31
CA PHE A 157 -26.65 2.49 17.29
C PHE A 157 -26.67 3.28 15.99
N LEU A 158 -26.72 4.61 16.07
CA LEU A 158 -26.65 5.50 14.90
C LEU A 158 -25.29 5.41 14.20
N ILE A 159 -24.19 5.33 14.94
CA ILE A 159 -22.86 5.18 14.36
C ILE A 159 -22.74 3.86 13.58
N VAL A 160 -23.19 2.75 14.16
CA VAL A 160 -23.20 1.43 13.49
C VAL A 160 -24.09 1.43 12.24
N ILE A 161 -25.24 2.11 12.28
CA ILE A 161 -26.13 2.25 11.12
C ILE A 161 -25.48 3.09 10.03
N ILE A 162 -24.82 4.20 10.38
CA ILE A 162 -24.10 5.05 9.43
C ILE A 162 -22.95 4.27 8.78
N ASP A 163 -22.18 3.51 9.57
CA ASP A 163 -21.10 2.65 9.07
C ASP A 163 -21.65 1.56 8.12
N CYS A 164 -22.80 0.97 8.41
CA CYS A 164 -23.47 0.03 7.53
C CYS A 164 -23.96 0.68 6.21
N ILE A 165 -24.46 1.90 6.28
CA ILE A 165 -24.92 2.65 5.07
C ILE A 165 -23.72 3.04 4.18
N LEU A 166 -22.58 3.37 4.79
CA LEU A 166 -21.35 3.71 4.04
C LEU A 166 -20.66 2.50 3.42
N LEU A 167 -21.04 1.27 3.82
CA LEU A 167 -20.54 0.00 3.28
C LEU A 167 -21.31 -0.50 2.04
N ILE A 168 -22.50 0.09 1.74
CA ILE A 168 -23.31 -0.20 0.56
C ILE A 168 -22.99 0.82 -0.55
#